data_382f16673f73d12007db8f27b21d0368
#
_entry.id   382f16673f73d12007db8f27b21d0368
#
_cell.length_a   1.000
_cell.length_b   1.000
_cell.length_c   1.000
_cell.angle_alpha   90.00
_cell.angle_beta   90.00
_cell.angle_gamma   90.00
#
_symmetry.space_group_name_H-M   'P 1'
#
loop_
_entity.id
_entity.type
_entity.pdbx_description
1 polymer ?
#
loop_
_entity_poly.entity_id
_entity_poly.type
_entity_poly.pdbx_seq_one_letter_code
_entity_poly.pdbx_strand_id
1 'polypeptide(L)'
;MAATIRLQRERFEAGREVAQLSGGRNDIGAIVTFTGICRGEEAGRPLIAMTLEHYPGMAEAEIARHVEAAEKRWPLLGVTVIHRFGRLTPGEEIVLVITLARHRQDAFAAAEFLMDYLKTRAPFWKRVETAAGTDWVEAKDADNISADRWSSTLALVFLVLFSAGRSSTFQPACSTVVPEV
;
A
#
# COMPACT_ATOMS: atom_id res chain seq x y z
N MET A 1 -8.95 0.67 -16.87
CA MET A 1 -8.41 2.05 -16.86
C MET A 1 -6.89 1.97 -16.93
N ALA A 2 -6.20 2.89 -17.62
CA ALA A 2 -4.73 2.81 -17.69
C ALA A 2 -4.14 3.46 -16.42
N ALA A 3 -3.49 2.66 -15.60
CA ALA A 3 -2.68 3.16 -14.51
C ALA A 3 -1.38 3.77 -15.04
N THR A 4 -0.87 4.81 -14.38
CA THR A 4 0.44 5.39 -14.69
C THR A 4 1.47 4.85 -13.73
N ILE A 5 2.48 4.14 -14.24
CA ILE A 5 3.60 3.62 -13.44
C ILE A 5 4.89 4.14 -14.06
N ARG A 6 5.71 4.80 -13.26
CA ARG A 6 7.01 5.35 -13.71
C ARG A 6 8.09 5.11 -12.66
N LEU A 7 9.23 4.58 -13.10
CA LEU A 7 10.48 4.60 -12.35
C LEU A 7 11.41 5.62 -13.02
N GLN A 8 11.86 6.61 -12.27
CA GLN A 8 12.59 7.74 -12.84
C GLN A 8 13.62 8.30 -11.86
N ARG A 9 14.63 9.01 -12.38
CA ARG A 9 15.60 9.77 -11.57
C ARG A 9 15.12 11.19 -11.27
N GLU A 10 14.37 11.74 -12.20
CA GLU A 10 13.90 13.11 -12.18
C GLU A 10 12.88 13.33 -11.07
N ARG A 11 12.79 14.57 -10.62
CA ARG A 11 11.73 14.98 -9.69
C ARG A 11 10.36 14.87 -10.36
N PHE A 12 9.35 14.72 -9.54
CA PHE A 12 7.96 14.82 -9.95
C PHE A 12 7.27 15.96 -9.20
N GLU A 13 6.19 16.45 -9.77
CA GLU A 13 5.33 17.48 -9.19
C GLU A 13 3.97 16.87 -8.86
N ALA A 14 3.72 16.55 -7.59
CA ALA A 14 2.50 15.86 -7.16
C ALA A 14 1.22 16.59 -7.60
N GLY A 15 1.19 17.92 -7.52
CA GLY A 15 0.06 18.74 -7.96
C GLY A 15 -0.21 18.61 -9.47
N ARG A 16 0.84 18.54 -10.29
CA ARG A 16 0.71 18.35 -11.74
C ARG A 16 0.18 16.95 -12.06
N GLU A 17 0.68 15.93 -11.39
CA GLU A 17 0.21 14.55 -11.58
C GLU A 17 -1.26 14.40 -11.20
N VAL A 18 -1.69 15.02 -10.09
CA VAL A 18 -3.10 15.07 -9.67
C VAL A 18 -3.94 15.76 -10.73
N ALA A 19 -3.51 16.93 -11.22
CA ALA A 19 -4.25 17.70 -12.23
C ALA A 19 -4.38 16.92 -13.55
N GLN A 20 -3.34 16.22 -13.98
CA GLN A 20 -3.37 15.38 -15.18
C GLN A 20 -4.35 14.21 -15.05
N LEU A 21 -4.41 13.58 -13.87
CA LEU A 21 -5.23 12.40 -13.62
C LEU A 21 -6.71 12.74 -13.42
N SER A 22 -7.01 13.92 -12.86
CA SER A 22 -8.37 14.36 -12.48
C SER A 22 -8.98 15.41 -13.40
N GLY A 23 -8.20 16.04 -14.28
CA GLY A 23 -8.63 17.18 -15.06
C GLY A 23 -9.88 16.90 -15.93
N GLY A 24 -10.89 17.76 -15.82
CA GLY A 24 -12.14 17.66 -16.59
C GLY A 24 -13.09 16.53 -16.18
N ARG A 25 -12.80 15.81 -15.08
CA ARG A 25 -13.63 14.70 -14.58
C ARG A 25 -14.55 15.15 -13.45
N ASN A 26 -15.78 14.66 -13.46
CA ASN A 26 -16.82 14.94 -12.46
C ASN A 26 -17.34 13.68 -11.74
N ASP A 27 -16.72 12.53 -12.01
CA ASP A 27 -17.04 11.22 -11.43
C ASP A 27 -16.18 10.90 -10.19
N ILE A 28 -15.17 11.72 -9.89
CA ILE A 28 -14.24 11.56 -8.79
C ILE A 28 -14.80 12.20 -7.53
N GLY A 29 -14.98 11.40 -6.48
CA GLY A 29 -15.39 11.89 -5.16
C GLY A 29 -14.26 11.98 -4.14
N ALA A 30 -13.12 11.30 -4.41
CA ALA A 30 -11.96 11.32 -3.52
C ALA A 30 -10.65 11.13 -4.30
N ILE A 31 -9.64 11.88 -3.90
CA ILE A 31 -8.25 11.77 -4.35
C ILE A 31 -7.39 11.62 -3.11
N VAL A 32 -6.61 10.55 -3.02
CA VAL A 32 -5.58 10.38 -2.00
C VAL A 32 -4.22 10.48 -2.68
N THR A 33 -3.37 11.30 -2.11
CA THR A 33 -1.99 11.50 -2.57
C THR A 33 -1.04 11.23 -1.42
N PHE A 34 -0.13 10.29 -1.60
CA PHE A 34 0.96 10.02 -0.68
C PHE A 34 2.28 10.38 -1.35
N THR A 35 3.09 11.16 -0.65
CA THR A 35 4.47 11.47 -1.06
C THR A 35 5.44 11.00 0.02
N GLY A 36 6.31 10.07 -0.31
CA GLY A 36 7.42 9.65 0.55
C GLY A 36 8.64 10.54 0.33
N ILE A 37 9.25 10.99 1.42
CA ILE A 37 10.38 11.92 1.42
C ILE A 37 11.60 11.28 2.08
N CYS A 38 12.79 11.54 1.55
CA CYS A 38 14.06 11.16 2.14
C CYS A 38 14.27 11.90 3.46
N ARG A 39 14.30 11.17 4.56
CA ARG A 39 14.50 11.77 5.89
C ARG A 39 15.96 12.15 6.08
N GLY A 40 16.22 13.13 6.97
CA GLY A 40 17.57 13.58 7.32
C GLY A 40 18.31 12.64 8.27
N GLU A 41 17.70 11.50 8.64
CA GLU A 41 18.24 10.59 9.65
C GLU A 41 17.86 9.14 9.35
N GLU A 42 18.76 8.21 9.59
CA GLU A 42 18.50 6.76 9.58
C GLU A 42 19.13 6.11 10.82
N ALA A 43 18.29 5.43 11.61
CA ALA A 43 18.69 4.76 12.86
C ALA A 43 19.48 5.65 13.85
N GLY A 44 19.02 6.90 14.05
CA GLY A 44 19.63 7.87 14.94
C GLY A 44 20.92 8.52 14.41
N ARG A 45 21.29 8.28 13.14
CA ARG A 45 22.47 8.85 12.51
C ARG A 45 22.09 9.83 11.39
N PRO A 46 22.68 11.03 11.33
CA PRO A 46 22.46 11.96 10.22
C PRO A 46 22.77 11.31 8.88
N LEU A 47 21.83 11.44 7.94
CA LEU A 47 21.94 10.91 6.60
C LEU A 47 22.54 11.98 5.68
N ILE A 48 23.58 11.61 4.93
CA ILE A 48 24.16 12.44 3.86
C ILE A 48 23.35 12.21 2.58
N ALA A 49 23.12 10.95 2.23
CA ALA A 49 22.33 10.57 1.07
C ALA A 49 21.79 9.13 1.21
N MET A 50 20.78 8.84 0.43
CA MET A 50 20.27 7.51 0.19
C MET A 50 20.37 7.18 -1.30
N THR A 51 20.79 5.97 -1.63
CA THR A 51 20.75 5.47 -2.99
C THR A 51 19.75 4.33 -3.07
N LEU A 52 18.83 4.44 -4.01
CA LEU A 52 17.87 3.39 -4.34
C LEU A 52 18.25 2.77 -5.68
N GLU A 53 18.41 1.46 -5.67
CA GLU A 53 18.71 0.67 -6.87
C GLU A 53 17.55 -0.29 -7.14
N HIS A 54 17.30 -0.60 -8.41
CA HIS A 54 16.28 -1.57 -8.82
C HIS A 54 16.78 -2.39 -10.00
N TYR A 55 16.14 -3.51 -10.25
CA TYR A 55 16.36 -4.27 -11.47
C TYR A 55 15.36 -3.80 -12.54
N PRO A 56 15.84 -3.19 -13.67
CA PRO A 56 14.96 -2.69 -14.71
C PRO A 56 14.03 -3.77 -15.27
N GLY A 57 12.76 -3.41 -15.47
CA GLY A 57 11.71 -4.30 -15.95
C GLY A 57 11.06 -5.14 -14.85
N MET A 58 11.81 -5.59 -13.83
CA MET A 58 11.23 -6.36 -12.72
C MET A 58 10.42 -5.47 -11.78
N ALA A 59 10.97 -4.34 -11.39
CA ALA A 59 10.30 -3.43 -10.46
C ALA A 59 9.02 -2.86 -11.06
N GLU A 60 9.04 -2.47 -12.33
CA GLU A 60 7.86 -2.00 -13.05
C GLU A 60 6.78 -3.09 -13.14
N ALA A 61 7.16 -4.31 -13.49
CA ALA A 61 6.23 -5.45 -13.60
C ALA A 61 5.57 -5.79 -12.25
N GLU A 62 6.36 -5.80 -11.18
CA GLU A 62 5.86 -6.06 -9.84
C GLU A 62 4.93 -4.95 -9.34
N ILE A 63 5.25 -3.68 -9.56
CA ILE A 63 4.35 -2.57 -9.24
C ILE A 63 3.05 -2.68 -10.05
N ALA A 64 3.13 -2.99 -11.34
CA ALA A 64 1.95 -3.16 -12.20
C ALA A 64 1.04 -4.27 -11.67
N ARG A 65 1.59 -5.41 -11.27
CA ARG A 65 0.84 -6.52 -10.68
C ARG A 65 0.07 -6.10 -9.42
N HIS A 66 0.66 -5.25 -8.57
CA HIS A 66 0.00 -4.77 -7.35
C HIS A 66 -1.02 -3.68 -7.64
N VAL A 67 -0.79 -2.83 -8.64
CA VAL A 67 -1.80 -1.88 -9.11
C VAL A 67 -3.02 -2.62 -9.66
N GLU A 68 -2.83 -3.65 -10.48
CA GLU A 68 -3.94 -4.50 -10.94
C GLU A 68 -4.68 -5.19 -9.79
N ALA A 69 -3.95 -5.64 -8.76
CA ALA A 69 -4.57 -6.22 -7.56
C ALA A 69 -5.41 -5.20 -6.78
N ALA A 70 -4.96 -3.95 -6.70
CA ALA A 70 -5.72 -2.85 -6.11
C ALA A 70 -6.99 -2.54 -6.93
N GLU A 71 -6.88 -2.44 -8.25
CA GLU A 71 -8.02 -2.20 -9.15
C GLU A 71 -9.07 -3.32 -9.09
N LYS A 72 -8.66 -4.56 -8.82
CA LYS A 72 -9.58 -5.69 -8.61
C LYS A 72 -10.29 -5.65 -7.26
N ARG A 73 -9.67 -5.04 -6.23
CA ARG A 73 -10.21 -4.98 -4.86
C ARG A 73 -11.12 -3.79 -4.65
N TRP A 74 -10.84 -2.67 -5.28
CA TRP A 74 -11.55 -1.40 -5.09
C TRP A 74 -11.94 -0.79 -6.43
N PRO A 75 -13.10 -0.13 -6.53
CA PRO A 75 -13.57 0.53 -7.74
C PRO A 75 -12.81 1.84 -7.96
N LEU A 76 -11.53 1.72 -8.32
CA LEU A 76 -10.66 2.87 -8.57
C LEU A 76 -11.00 3.54 -9.90
N LEU A 77 -10.85 4.84 -9.93
CA LEU A 77 -11.05 5.70 -11.09
C LEU A 77 -9.74 6.17 -11.71
N GLY A 78 -8.63 5.99 -11.01
CA GLY A 78 -7.30 6.30 -11.47
C GLY A 78 -6.24 5.93 -10.43
N VAL A 79 -5.07 5.52 -10.92
CA VAL A 79 -3.90 5.21 -10.10
C VAL A 79 -2.66 5.79 -10.78
N THR A 80 -1.82 6.44 -10.00
CA THR A 80 -0.45 6.82 -10.42
C THR A 80 0.53 6.35 -9.36
N VAL A 81 1.58 5.65 -9.78
CA VAL A 81 2.72 5.28 -8.94
C VAL A 81 3.98 5.78 -9.63
N ILE A 82 4.69 6.69 -9.00
CA ILE A 82 6.00 7.15 -9.45
C ILE A 82 7.01 6.84 -8.35
N HIS A 83 8.08 6.15 -8.69
CA HIS A 83 9.16 5.87 -7.75
C HIS A 83 10.48 6.36 -8.33
N ARG A 84 11.20 7.16 -7.55
CA ARG A 84 12.54 7.61 -7.93
C ARG A 84 13.59 6.60 -7.51
N PHE A 85 14.63 6.51 -8.31
CA PHE A 85 15.81 5.71 -8.04
C PHE A 85 17.09 6.54 -8.21
N GLY A 86 18.22 5.98 -7.81
CA GLY A 86 19.51 6.67 -7.79
C GLY A 86 19.75 7.39 -6.46
N ARG A 87 20.67 8.30 -6.43
CA ARG A 87 21.10 9.03 -5.23
C ARG A 87 20.11 10.15 -4.91
N LEU A 88 19.59 10.15 -3.68
CA LEU A 88 18.63 11.11 -3.13
C LEU A 88 19.21 11.72 -1.85
N THR A 89 19.03 13.02 -1.66
CA THR A 89 19.44 13.71 -0.44
C THR A 89 18.25 13.96 0.48
N PRO A 90 18.49 14.24 1.77
CA PRO A 90 17.43 14.62 2.70
C PRO A 90 16.52 15.72 2.15
N GLY A 91 15.21 15.54 2.31
CA GLY A 91 14.18 16.46 1.80
C GLY A 91 13.72 16.16 0.38
N GLU A 92 14.40 15.31 -0.37
CA GLU A 92 13.95 14.93 -1.72
C GLU A 92 12.80 13.91 -1.67
N GLU A 93 11.85 14.08 -2.60
CA GLU A 93 10.77 13.11 -2.80
C GLU A 93 11.32 11.80 -3.37
N ILE A 94 10.81 10.69 -2.86
CA ILE A 94 11.19 9.33 -3.26
C ILE A 94 10.10 8.68 -4.09
N VAL A 95 8.87 8.74 -3.60
CA VAL A 95 7.74 8.02 -4.16
C VAL A 95 6.47 8.86 -4.11
N LEU A 96 5.65 8.72 -5.14
CA LEU A 96 4.32 9.29 -5.24
C LEU A 96 3.33 8.16 -5.51
N VAL A 97 2.27 8.09 -4.71
CA VAL A 97 1.11 7.25 -4.98
C VAL A 97 -0.12 8.14 -5.00
N ILE A 98 -0.88 8.09 -6.09
CA ILE A 98 -2.17 8.77 -6.21
C ILE A 98 -3.24 7.72 -6.51
N THR A 99 -4.32 7.75 -5.77
CA THR A 99 -5.50 6.90 -6.00
C THR A 99 -6.75 7.76 -6.09
N LEU A 100 -7.55 7.51 -7.11
CA LEU A 100 -8.82 8.19 -7.35
C LEU A 100 -9.96 7.20 -7.20
N ALA A 101 -11.01 7.56 -6.46
CA ALA A 101 -12.22 6.75 -6.32
C ALA A 101 -13.46 7.64 -6.16
N ARG A 102 -14.66 7.04 -6.26
CA ARG A 102 -15.92 7.72 -5.91
C ARG A 102 -16.03 7.99 -4.41
N HIS A 103 -15.51 7.07 -3.60
CA HIS A 103 -15.62 7.15 -2.14
C HIS A 103 -14.22 7.13 -1.51
N ARG A 104 -14.08 7.95 -0.44
CA ARG A 104 -12.80 8.09 0.26
C ARG A 104 -12.25 6.77 0.81
N GLN A 105 -13.12 5.84 1.23
CA GLN A 105 -12.69 4.55 1.80
C GLN A 105 -11.87 3.74 0.80
N ASP A 106 -12.33 3.66 -0.45
CA ASP A 106 -11.62 2.94 -1.51
C ASP A 106 -10.29 3.60 -1.85
N ALA A 107 -10.28 4.94 -1.93
CA ALA A 107 -9.06 5.69 -2.23
C ALA A 107 -7.99 5.51 -1.13
N PHE A 108 -8.36 5.62 0.16
CA PHE A 108 -7.41 5.41 1.25
C PHE A 108 -6.93 3.94 1.33
N ALA A 109 -7.85 2.97 1.24
CA ALA A 109 -7.50 1.56 1.33
C ALA A 109 -6.54 1.14 0.21
N ALA A 110 -6.78 1.60 -1.02
CA ALA A 110 -5.91 1.32 -2.15
C ALA A 110 -4.53 1.99 -2.01
N ALA A 111 -4.48 3.25 -1.56
CA ALA A 111 -3.21 3.94 -1.34
C ALA A 111 -2.37 3.24 -0.26
N GLU A 112 -2.98 2.84 0.85
CA GLU A 112 -2.32 2.11 1.93
C GLU A 112 -1.80 0.75 1.46
N PHE A 113 -2.61 -0.03 0.74
CA PHE A 113 -2.23 -1.30 0.15
C PHE A 113 -1.00 -1.17 -0.76
N LEU A 114 -1.00 -0.19 -1.67
CA LEU A 114 0.11 0.06 -2.58
C LEU A 114 1.37 0.47 -1.82
N MET A 115 1.24 1.29 -0.78
CA MET A 115 2.39 1.71 0.02
C MET A 115 3.00 0.59 0.84
N ASP A 116 2.18 -0.27 1.45
CA ASP A 116 2.68 -1.43 2.19
C ASP A 116 3.47 -2.37 1.27
N TYR A 117 2.98 -2.56 0.06
CA TYR A 117 3.70 -3.33 -0.94
C TYR A 117 5.02 -2.67 -1.36
N LEU A 118 5.00 -1.37 -1.71
CA LEU A 118 6.20 -0.65 -2.14
C LEU A 118 7.31 -0.64 -1.08
N LYS A 119 6.94 -0.69 0.19
CA LYS A 119 7.89 -0.74 1.30
C LYS A 119 8.47 -2.12 1.59
N THR A 120 7.76 -3.19 1.26
CA THR A 120 8.12 -4.55 1.71
C THR A 120 8.57 -5.46 0.59
N ARG A 121 7.90 -5.42 -0.55
CA ARG A 121 8.05 -6.41 -1.62
C ARG A 121 8.52 -5.84 -2.95
N ALA A 122 8.51 -4.51 -3.09
CA ALA A 122 9.06 -3.91 -4.31
C ALA A 122 10.58 -4.16 -4.37
N PRO A 123 11.11 -4.60 -5.52
CA PRO A 123 12.51 -4.98 -5.65
C PRO A 123 13.41 -3.74 -5.75
N PHE A 124 13.48 -3.01 -4.65
CA PHE A 124 14.40 -1.89 -4.44
C PHE A 124 15.42 -2.23 -3.37
N TRP A 125 16.68 -1.98 -3.66
CA TRP A 125 17.77 -2.05 -2.69
C TRP A 125 18.10 -0.65 -2.21
N LYS A 126 18.14 -0.48 -0.90
CA LYS A 126 18.42 0.80 -0.25
C LYS A 126 19.82 0.79 0.33
N ARG A 127 20.64 1.75 -0.06
CA ARG A 127 21.95 2.02 0.50
C ARG A 127 21.96 3.42 1.11
N VAL A 128 22.47 3.56 2.33
CA VAL A 128 22.57 4.84 3.04
C VAL A 128 24.00 5.25 3.20
N GLU A 129 24.25 6.55 3.03
CA GLU A 129 25.54 7.22 3.22
C GLU A 129 25.45 8.13 4.44
N THR A 130 26.33 7.90 5.43
CA THR A 130 26.45 8.67 6.66
C THR A 130 27.92 9.09 6.85
N ALA A 131 28.20 9.91 7.86
CA ALA A 131 29.59 10.27 8.21
C ALA A 131 30.45 9.04 8.63
N ALA A 132 29.82 7.95 9.05
CA ALA A 132 30.50 6.70 9.43
C ALA A 132 30.79 5.77 8.24
N GLY A 133 30.23 6.05 7.06
CA GLY A 133 30.39 5.24 5.86
C GLY A 133 29.08 4.95 5.15
N THR A 134 29.09 3.89 4.34
CA THR A 134 27.96 3.49 3.49
C THR A 134 27.51 2.09 3.87
N ASP A 135 26.20 1.92 4.18
CA ASP A 135 25.61 0.66 4.59
C ASP A 135 24.38 0.32 3.73
N TRP A 136 24.18 -0.98 3.46
CA TRP A 136 22.92 -1.48 2.92
C TRP A 136 21.88 -1.58 4.04
N VAL A 137 20.63 -1.24 3.72
CA VAL A 137 19.52 -1.27 4.68
C VAL A 137 18.42 -2.21 4.18
N GLU A 138 18.09 -3.20 4.99
CA GLU A 138 16.99 -4.12 4.73
C GLU A 138 15.62 -3.50 5.10
N ALA A 139 14.54 -4.09 4.57
CA ALA A 139 13.17 -3.71 4.94
C ALA A 139 12.94 -3.94 6.44
N LYS A 140 12.17 -3.06 7.09
CA LYS A 140 11.88 -3.16 8.51
C LYS A 140 10.79 -4.21 8.77
N ASP A 141 10.89 -4.95 9.87
CA ASP A 141 9.89 -5.95 10.29
C ASP A 141 8.47 -5.36 10.43
N ALA A 142 8.36 -4.12 10.91
CA ALA A 142 7.08 -3.41 11.02
C ALA A 142 6.38 -3.24 9.67
N ASP A 143 7.13 -3.02 8.59
CA ASP A 143 6.59 -2.88 7.24
C ASP A 143 6.07 -4.24 6.72
N ASN A 144 6.74 -5.36 7.06
CA ASN A 144 6.31 -6.71 6.72
C ASN A 144 4.97 -7.08 7.39
N ILE A 145 4.81 -6.76 8.69
CA ILE A 145 3.55 -6.97 9.43
C ILE A 145 2.39 -6.21 8.78
N SER A 146 2.63 -4.97 8.34
CA SER A 146 1.62 -4.16 7.65
C SER A 146 1.18 -4.78 6.32
N ALA A 147 2.10 -5.36 5.56
CA ALA A 147 1.80 -6.03 4.30
C ALA A 147 1.01 -7.35 4.49
N ASP A 148 1.27 -8.09 5.57
CA ASP A 148 0.65 -9.39 5.82
C ASP A 148 -0.86 -9.29 6.09
N ARG A 149 -1.37 -8.16 6.59
CA ARG A 149 -2.81 -7.94 6.77
C ARG A 149 -3.61 -8.08 5.46
N TRP A 150 -2.99 -7.79 4.33
CA TRP A 150 -3.64 -7.91 3.01
C TRP A 150 -3.74 -9.34 2.52
N SER A 151 -2.95 -10.26 3.07
CA SER A 151 -2.99 -11.69 2.79
C SER A 151 -4.09 -12.40 3.59
N SER A 152 -4.42 -11.90 4.79
CA SER A 152 -5.38 -12.51 5.72
C SER A 152 -6.85 -12.30 5.34
N THR A 153 -7.17 -11.35 4.46
CA THR A 153 -8.57 -11.05 4.07
C THR A 153 -9.23 -12.21 3.30
N LEU A 154 -8.46 -13.08 2.66
CA LEU A 154 -8.99 -14.30 2.02
C LEU A 154 -9.37 -15.40 3.04
N ALA A 155 -8.71 -15.45 4.20
CA ALA A 155 -8.97 -16.44 5.24
C ALA A 155 -10.29 -16.15 5.99
N LEU A 156 -10.64 -14.89 6.21
CA LEU A 156 -11.87 -14.50 6.91
C LEU A 156 -13.13 -14.78 6.08
N VAL A 157 -13.09 -14.61 4.76
CA VAL A 157 -14.23 -14.94 3.88
C VAL A 157 -14.50 -16.44 3.88
N PHE A 158 -13.46 -17.27 3.93
CA PHE A 158 -13.62 -18.73 4.05
C PHE A 158 -14.16 -19.15 5.42
N LEU A 159 -13.77 -18.46 6.51
CA LEU A 159 -14.25 -18.80 7.85
C LEU A 159 -15.72 -18.42 8.07
N VAL A 160 -16.17 -17.30 7.51
CA VAL A 160 -17.58 -16.87 7.59
C VAL A 160 -18.49 -17.75 6.74
N LEU A 161 -18.04 -18.21 5.58
CA LEU A 161 -18.83 -19.14 4.74
C LEU A 161 -18.90 -20.56 5.35
N PHE A 162 -17.89 -20.98 6.11
CA PHE A 162 -17.91 -22.28 6.78
C PHE A 162 -18.70 -22.27 8.10
N SER A 163 -18.86 -21.11 8.74
CA SER A 163 -19.65 -20.93 9.97
C SER A 163 -21.15 -20.87 9.70
N ALA A 164 -21.58 -20.46 8.50
CA ALA A 164 -23.01 -20.36 8.14
C ALA A 164 -23.67 -21.70 7.77
N GLY A 165 -22.92 -22.81 7.71
CA GLY A 165 -23.39 -24.12 7.28
C GLY A 165 -23.76 -25.11 8.40
N ARG A 166 -23.76 -24.70 9.67
CA ARG A 166 -24.15 -25.59 10.78
C ARG A 166 -25.23 -24.98 11.68
N SER A 167 -26.44 -24.90 11.19
CA SER A 167 -27.65 -24.85 12.03
C SER A 167 -28.35 -26.19 11.93
N SER A 168 -27.94 -27.14 12.75
CA SER A 168 -28.71 -28.32 13.03
C SER A 168 -29.34 -28.16 14.41
N THR A 169 -30.63 -28.10 14.39
CA THR A 169 -31.61 -28.18 15.48
C THR A 169 -31.17 -29.07 16.65
N PHE A 170 -31.05 -28.48 17.83
CA PHE A 170 -31.18 -29.20 19.07
C PHE A 170 -32.23 -28.49 19.94
N GLN A 171 -33.39 -29.15 20.08
CA GLN A 171 -34.51 -28.75 20.89
C GLN A 171 -34.40 -29.55 22.20
N PRO A 172 -34.27 -28.98 23.36
CA PRO A 172 -34.49 -29.70 24.62
C PRO A 172 -35.97 -29.58 25.03
N ALA A 173 -36.50 -30.72 25.32
CA ALA A 173 -37.85 -30.92 25.81
C ALA A 173 -38.09 -30.23 27.16
N CYS A 174 -39.27 -29.65 27.25
CA CYS A 174 -39.89 -29.14 28.45
C CYS A 174 -40.16 -30.28 29.44
N SER A 175 -39.74 -30.16 30.67
CA SER A 175 -40.26 -30.91 31.80
C SER A 175 -40.62 -29.96 32.91
N THR A 176 -41.89 -29.73 33.04
CA THR A 176 -42.61 -29.17 34.18
C THR A 176 -42.43 -30.06 35.43
N VAL A 177 -42.03 -29.48 36.53
CA VAL A 177 -42.40 -29.92 37.88
C VAL A 177 -42.57 -28.71 38.80
N VAL A 178 -43.77 -28.46 39.26
CA VAL A 178 -44.11 -27.73 40.44
C VAL A 178 -44.21 -28.76 41.60
N PRO A 179 -43.81 -28.47 42.83
CA PRO A 179 -44.79 -28.37 43.91
C PRO A 179 -44.52 -27.25 44.93
N GLU A 180 -45.59 -26.60 45.34
CA GLU A 180 -46.15 -26.38 46.66
C GLU A 180 -45.19 -26.54 47.90
N VAL A 181 -45.02 -25.50 48.63
CA VAL A 181 -45.63 -25.07 49.95
C VAL A 181 -45.14 -23.66 50.22
#